data_8538446a0b4f70afd06a29a31314b45e
#
_entry.id   8538446a0b4f70afd06a29a31314b45e
#
_cell.length_a   1.000
_cell.length_b   1.000
_cell.length_c   1.000
_cell.angle_alpha   90.00
_cell.angle_beta   90.00
_cell.angle_gamma   90.00
#
_symmetry.space_group_name_H-M   'P 1'
#
loop_
_entity.id
_entity.type
_entity.pdbx_description
1 polymer ?
#
loop_
_entity_poly.entity_id
_entity_poly.type
_entity_poly.pdbx_seq_one_letter_code
_entity_poly.pdbx_strand_id
1 'polypeptide(L)'
;LIENWNKKRTPTTMALSDISYKTAILIGAFQVLSLIPGTSRSGATIIGALLIGVSRVAAAEFTFFLAVPTMLGASAFKLLKFGFEFTSAELLALVLGMAVAFAVSVLVIKFLMNFIKKHDFKVFGWYRIVLGILVVLIKS
;
A
#
# COMPACT_ATOMS: atom_id res chain seq x y z
N LEU A 1 10.61 9.96 12.09
CA LEU A 1 9.95 10.59 13.24
C LEU A 1 8.82 9.69 13.79
N ILE A 2 7.83 9.32 12.98
CA ILE A 2 6.66 8.52 13.39
C ILE A 2 7.05 7.13 13.91
N GLU A 3 8.02 6.46 13.27
CA GLU A 3 8.53 5.17 13.70
C GLU A 3 9.18 5.22 15.10
N ASN A 4 9.95 6.27 15.39
CA ASN A 4 10.57 6.47 16.69
C ASN A 4 9.52 6.81 17.78
N TRP A 5 8.47 7.52 17.39
CA TRP A 5 7.36 7.84 18.27
C TRP A 5 6.53 6.58 18.58
N ASN A 6 6.29 5.74 17.56
CA ASN A 6 5.55 4.50 17.72
C ASN A 6 6.30 3.45 18.56
N LYS A 7 7.65 3.42 18.53
CA LYS A 7 8.46 2.54 19.38
C LYS A 7 8.31 2.81 20.89
N LYS A 8 7.90 4.02 21.27
CA LYS A 8 7.67 4.42 22.67
C LYS A 8 6.25 4.11 23.15
N ARG A 9 5.35 3.66 22.28
CA ARG A 9 3.97 3.32 22.60
C ARG A 9 3.75 1.82 22.45
N THR A 10 3.02 1.22 23.38
CA THR A 10 2.46 -0.11 23.21
C THR A 10 1.28 -0.01 22.23
N PRO A 11 1.29 -0.72 21.08
CA PRO A 11 0.16 -0.72 20.18
C PRO A 11 -1.10 -1.20 20.89
N THR A 12 -2.21 -0.52 20.70
CA THR A 12 -3.52 -0.94 21.24
C THR A 12 -4.18 -2.02 20.40
N THR A 13 -3.79 -2.13 19.14
CA THR A 13 -4.32 -3.12 18.18
C THR A 13 -3.15 -3.92 17.60
N MET A 14 -3.04 -5.17 17.99
CA MET A 14 -1.88 -6.03 17.66
C MET A 14 -2.09 -6.85 16.40
N ALA A 15 -3.32 -7.31 16.16
CA ALA A 15 -3.66 -8.17 15.03
C ALA A 15 -4.71 -7.52 14.13
N LEU A 16 -4.82 -8.02 12.90
CA LEU A 16 -5.83 -7.59 11.94
C LEU A 16 -7.25 -7.82 12.47
N SER A 17 -7.47 -8.92 13.18
CA SER A 17 -8.75 -9.29 13.81
C SER A 17 -9.24 -8.28 14.85
N ASP A 18 -8.32 -7.53 15.44
CA ASP A 18 -8.61 -6.58 16.52
C ASP A 18 -8.97 -5.18 15.99
N ILE A 19 -8.90 -4.99 14.66
CA ILE A 19 -9.25 -3.73 14.01
C ILE A 19 -10.77 -3.54 14.04
N SER A 20 -11.22 -2.59 14.87
CA SER A 20 -12.63 -2.21 14.91
C SER A 20 -13.06 -1.46 13.62
N TYR A 21 -14.36 -1.45 13.33
CA TYR A 21 -14.92 -0.66 12.22
C TYR A 21 -14.55 0.82 12.31
N LYS A 22 -14.53 1.39 13.53
CA LYS A 22 -14.13 2.77 13.76
C LYS A 22 -12.66 3.00 13.35
N THR A 23 -11.76 2.10 13.75
CA THR A 23 -10.35 2.13 13.37
C THR A 23 -10.17 1.99 11.87
N ALA A 24 -10.92 1.07 11.23
CA ALA A 24 -10.90 0.87 9.79
C ALA A 24 -11.31 2.13 9.01
N ILE A 25 -12.39 2.80 9.44
CA ILE A 25 -12.86 4.07 8.83
C ILE A 25 -11.80 5.16 8.99
N LEU A 26 -11.18 5.29 10.16
CA LEU A 26 -10.13 6.28 10.39
C LEU A 26 -8.91 6.03 9.49
N ILE A 27 -8.48 4.77 9.34
CA ILE A 27 -7.40 4.42 8.41
C ILE A 27 -7.79 4.77 6.97
N GLY A 28 -9.04 4.49 6.58
CA GLY A 28 -9.58 4.86 5.28
C GLY A 28 -9.59 6.37 5.05
N ALA A 29 -9.89 7.17 6.08
CA ALA A 29 -9.80 8.63 6.00
C ALA A 29 -8.36 9.12 5.72
N PHE A 30 -7.34 8.50 6.32
CA PHE A 30 -5.94 8.80 5.98
C PHE A 30 -5.60 8.46 4.53
N GLN A 31 -6.26 7.48 3.91
CA GLN A 31 -6.06 7.17 2.50
C GLN A 31 -6.45 8.35 1.58
N VAL A 32 -7.36 9.22 1.99
CA VAL A 32 -7.74 10.41 1.22
C VAL A 32 -6.54 11.32 0.96
N LEU A 33 -5.55 11.35 1.87
CA LEU A 33 -4.31 12.10 1.68
C LEU A 33 -3.52 11.63 0.45
N SER A 34 -3.76 10.41 -0.03
CA SER A 34 -3.13 9.90 -1.25
C SER A 34 -3.67 10.53 -2.55
N LEU A 35 -4.72 11.32 -2.49
CA LEU A 35 -5.19 12.15 -3.60
C LEU A 35 -4.22 13.30 -3.90
N ILE A 36 -3.37 13.68 -2.93
CA ILE A 36 -2.32 14.67 -3.14
C ILE A 36 -1.24 14.04 -4.02
N PRO A 37 -0.92 14.65 -5.20
CA PRO A 37 0.10 14.13 -6.11
C PRO A 37 1.44 13.87 -5.40
N GLY A 38 2.05 12.71 -5.65
CA GLY A 38 3.31 12.29 -5.02
C GLY A 38 3.15 11.59 -3.66
N THR A 39 1.96 11.61 -3.06
CA THR A 39 1.71 10.88 -1.81
C THR A 39 1.48 9.39 -2.09
N SER A 40 2.26 8.53 -1.43
CA SER A 40 2.06 7.09 -1.51
C SER A 40 0.77 6.69 -0.80
N ARG A 41 -0.13 6.00 -1.49
CA ARG A 41 -1.38 5.49 -0.90
C ARG A 41 -1.11 4.57 0.30
N SER A 42 -0.26 3.56 0.13
CA SER A 42 0.13 2.65 1.21
C SER A 42 0.88 3.38 2.32
N GLY A 43 1.69 4.38 1.99
CA GLY A 43 2.35 5.23 2.97
C GLY A 43 1.36 5.99 3.85
N ALA A 44 0.35 6.63 3.26
CA ALA A 44 -0.67 7.37 3.98
C ALA A 44 -1.49 6.46 4.92
N THR A 45 -1.93 5.29 4.44
CA THR A 45 -2.69 4.34 5.25
C THR A 45 -1.87 3.74 6.39
N ILE A 46 -0.62 3.32 6.13
CA ILE A 46 0.27 2.77 7.17
C ILE A 46 0.58 3.82 8.24
N ILE A 47 0.94 5.03 7.82
CA ILE A 47 1.22 6.14 8.76
C ILE A 47 -0.02 6.46 9.59
N GLY A 48 -1.19 6.56 8.97
CA GLY A 48 -2.45 6.77 9.66
C GLY A 48 -2.73 5.69 10.69
N ALA A 49 -2.58 4.42 10.31
CA ALA A 49 -2.76 3.29 11.22
C ALA A 49 -1.81 3.33 12.43
N LEU A 50 -0.53 3.64 12.21
CA LEU A 50 0.46 3.78 13.28
C LEU A 50 0.12 4.92 14.25
N LEU A 51 -0.37 6.06 13.74
CA LEU A 51 -0.78 7.21 14.54
C LEU A 51 -1.96 6.89 15.47
N ILE A 52 -2.87 6.01 15.03
CA ILE A 52 -4.04 5.58 15.82
C ILE A 52 -3.68 4.42 16.79
N GLY A 53 -2.44 3.93 16.78
CA GLY A 53 -1.99 2.89 17.71
C GLY A 53 -2.10 1.46 17.17
N VAL A 54 -2.26 1.27 15.87
CA VAL A 54 -2.21 -0.06 15.23
C VAL A 54 -0.76 -0.51 15.09
N SER A 55 -0.48 -1.79 15.33
CA SER A 55 0.85 -2.37 15.15
C SER A 55 1.32 -2.30 13.69
N ARG A 56 2.64 -2.31 13.47
CA ARG A 56 3.23 -2.26 12.12
C ARG A 56 2.74 -3.38 11.21
N VAL A 57 2.67 -4.59 11.75
CA VAL A 57 2.24 -5.77 10.99
C VAL A 57 0.77 -5.65 10.61
N ALA A 58 -0.10 -5.36 11.59
CA ALA A 58 -1.53 -5.19 11.35
C ALA A 58 -1.82 -4.01 10.39
N ALA A 59 -1.07 -2.90 10.49
CA ALA A 59 -1.19 -1.76 9.58
C ALA A 59 -0.83 -2.13 8.14
N ALA A 60 0.25 -2.90 7.95
CA ALA A 60 0.65 -3.37 6.63
C ALA A 60 -0.37 -4.36 6.05
N GLU A 61 -0.78 -5.36 6.83
CA GLU A 61 -1.80 -6.34 6.44
C GLU A 61 -3.10 -5.65 6.05
N PHE A 62 -3.62 -4.76 6.90
CA PHE A 62 -4.84 -4.00 6.61
C PHE A 62 -4.72 -3.18 5.32
N THR A 63 -3.56 -2.55 5.09
CA THR A 63 -3.30 -1.77 3.88
C THR A 63 -3.37 -2.64 2.61
N PHE A 64 -2.87 -3.88 2.65
CA PHE A 64 -3.01 -4.82 1.54
C PHE A 64 -4.47 -5.22 1.31
N PHE A 65 -5.21 -5.54 2.36
CA PHE A 65 -6.64 -5.86 2.24
C PHE A 65 -7.45 -4.67 1.70
N LEU A 66 -7.16 -3.46 2.16
CA LEU A 66 -7.82 -2.24 1.68
C LEU A 66 -7.48 -1.94 0.21
N ALA A 67 -6.30 -2.38 -0.27
CA ALA A 67 -5.91 -2.23 -1.66
C ALA A 67 -6.82 -3.02 -2.62
N VAL A 68 -7.30 -4.20 -2.22
CA VAL A 68 -8.11 -5.06 -3.08
C VAL A 68 -9.39 -4.36 -3.56
N PRO A 69 -10.33 -3.92 -2.68
CA PRO A 69 -11.55 -3.26 -3.14
C PRO A 69 -11.25 -1.94 -3.85
N THR A 70 -10.24 -1.19 -3.42
CA THR A 70 -9.88 0.09 -4.05
C THR A 70 -9.37 -0.10 -5.48
N MET A 71 -8.51 -1.10 -5.72
CA MET A 71 -7.97 -1.38 -7.05
C MET A 71 -9.01 -2.03 -7.96
N LEU A 72 -9.87 -2.91 -7.43
CA LEU A 72 -10.99 -3.47 -8.18
C LEU A 72 -11.93 -2.38 -8.64
N GLY A 73 -12.33 -1.45 -7.76
CA GLY A 73 -13.18 -0.32 -8.11
C GLY A 73 -12.54 0.59 -9.16
N ALA A 74 -11.25 0.92 -9.02
CA ALA A 74 -10.54 1.74 -9.99
C ALA A 74 -10.41 1.04 -11.35
N SER A 75 -10.16 -0.27 -11.37
CA SER A 75 -10.06 -1.05 -12.59
C SER A 75 -11.41 -1.18 -13.28
N ALA A 76 -12.46 -1.48 -12.53
CA ALA A 76 -13.83 -1.53 -13.05
C ALA A 76 -14.24 -0.19 -13.66
N PHE A 77 -13.98 0.92 -12.98
CA PHE A 77 -14.26 2.25 -13.50
C PHE A 77 -13.52 2.55 -14.81
N LYS A 78 -12.23 2.17 -14.90
CA LYS A 78 -11.46 2.33 -16.13
C LYS A 78 -12.01 1.49 -17.26
N LEU A 79 -12.37 0.23 -17.02
CA LEU A 79 -12.97 -0.66 -18.03
C LEU A 79 -14.28 -0.11 -18.55
N LEU A 80 -15.16 0.37 -17.66
CA LEU A 80 -16.44 0.99 -18.05
C LEU A 80 -16.23 2.24 -18.91
N LYS A 81 -15.21 3.06 -18.61
CA LYS A 81 -14.92 4.29 -19.34
C LYS A 81 -14.22 4.02 -20.69
N PHE A 82 -13.38 2.99 -20.77
CA PHE A 82 -12.63 2.64 -21.97
C PHE A 82 -13.48 1.88 -23.00
N GLY A 83 -14.56 1.19 -22.54
CA GLY A 83 -15.36 0.29 -23.35
C GLY A 83 -14.81 -1.14 -23.32
N PHE A 84 -15.59 -2.06 -23.90
CA PHE A 84 -15.24 -3.50 -23.94
C PHE A 84 -14.74 -3.94 -25.34
N GLU A 85 -14.36 -3.01 -26.21
CA GLU A 85 -13.84 -3.30 -27.54
C GLU A 85 -12.36 -3.65 -27.47
N PHE A 86 -12.06 -4.89 -27.10
CA PHE A 86 -10.71 -5.43 -27.11
C PHE A 86 -10.49 -6.34 -28.31
N THR A 87 -9.37 -6.16 -28.97
CA THR A 87 -8.89 -7.14 -29.94
C THR A 87 -8.45 -8.43 -29.23
N SER A 88 -8.45 -9.57 -29.90
CA SER A 88 -8.01 -10.85 -29.33
C SER A 88 -6.58 -10.78 -28.78
N ALA A 89 -5.69 -10.02 -29.45
CA ALA A 89 -4.31 -9.83 -29.01
C ALA A 89 -4.23 -9.01 -27.70
N GLU A 90 -5.02 -7.95 -27.58
CA GLU A 90 -5.09 -7.13 -26.37
C GLU A 90 -5.66 -7.91 -25.18
N LEU A 91 -6.69 -8.72 -25.43
CA LEU A 91 -7.28 -9.58 -24.40
C LEU A 91 -6.26 -10.62 -23.91
N LEU A 92 -5.53 -11.26 -24.81
CA LEU A 92 -4.47 -12.20 -24.46
C LEU A 92 -3.36 -11.52 -23.64
N ALA A 93 -2.91 -10.35 -24.06
CA ALA A 93 -1.89 -9.58 -23.36
C ALA A 93 -2.38 -9.18 -21.94
N LEU A 94 -3.65 -8.78 -21.81
CA LEU A 94 -4.26 -8.44 -20.53
C LEU A 94 -4.29 -9.64 -19.56
N VAL A 95 -4.76 -10.80 -20.05
CA VAL A 95 -4.85 -12.03 -19.23
C VAL A 95 -3.46 -12.50 -18.80
N LEU A 96 -2.50 -12.56 -19.72
CA LEU A 96 -1.12 -12.94 -19.41
C LEU A 96 -0.48 -11.96 -18.43
N GLY A 97 -0.66 -10.65 -18.66
CA GLY A 97 -0.17 -9.61 -17.75
C GLY A 97 -0.75 -9.74 -16.35
N MET A 98 -2.05 -9.99 -16.21
CA MET A 98 -2.70 -10.22 -14.92
C MET A 98 -2.16 -11.48 -14.23
N ALA A 99 -1.98 -12.58 -14.96
CA ALA A 99 -1.46 -13.82 -14.38
C ALA A 99 -0.03 -13.66 -13.85
N VAL A 100 0.86 -13.03 -14.63
CA VAL A 100 2.23 -12.74 -14.21
C VAL A 100 2.25 -11.76 -13.02
N ALA A 101 1.47 -10.68 -13.09
CA ALA A 101 1.38 -9.71 -12.00
C ALA A 101 0.87 -10.36 -10.71
N PHE A 102 -0.12 -11.25 -10.79
CA PHE A 102 -0.62 -12.00 -9.64
C PHE A 102 0.47 -12.89 -9.02
N ALA A 103 1.16 -13.70 -9.83
CA ALA A 103 2.22 -14.59 -9.36
C ALA A 103 3.36 -13.80 -8.67
N VAL A 104 3.84 -12.73 -9.30
CA VAL A 104 4.88 -11.87 -8.74
C VAL A 104 4.40 -11.19 -7.46
N SER A 105 3.16 -10.69 -7.43
CA SER A 105 2.59 -10.03 -6.24
C SER A 105 2.52 -10.98 -5.04
N VAL A 106 2.12 -12.22 -5.23
CA VAL A 106 2.07 -13.21 -4.14
C VAL A 106 3.46 -13.44 -3.54
N LEU A 107 4.49 -13.58 -4.39
CA LEU A 107 5.87 -13.75 -3.93
C LEU A 107 6.39 -12.52 -3.18
N VAL A 108 6.18 -11.34 -3.77
CA VAL A 108 6.64 -10.06 -3.19
C VAL A 108 5.94 -9.76 -1.87
N ILE A 109 4.62 -9.98 -1.77
CA ILE A 109 3.87 -9.73 -0.53
C ILE A 109 4.35 -10.68 0.57
N LYS A 110 4.54 -11.97 0.29
CA LYS A 110 5.10 -12.92 1.27
C LYS A 110 6.48 -12.49 1.77
N PHE A 111 7.35 -12.11 0.86
CA PHE A 111 8.68 -11.60 1.20
C PHE A 111 8.59 -10.33 2.06
N LEU A 112 7.78 -9.35 1.64
CA LEU A 112 7.64 -8.07 2.31
C LEU A 112 7.04 -8.21 3.71
N MET A 113 6.01 -9.05 3.88
CA MET A 113 5.43 -9.30 5.19
C MET A 113 6.43 -9.95 6.15
N ASN A 114 7.23 -10.89 5.66
CA ASN A 114 8.28 -11.49 6.46
C ASN A 114 9.39 -10.48 6.84
N PHE A 115 9.72 -9.57 5.93
CA PHE A 115 10.67 -8.48 6.15
C PHE A 115 10.17 -7.50 7.22
N ILE A 116 8.91 -7.04 7.13
CA ILE A 116 8.30 -6.08 8.06
C ILE A 116 8.21 -6.64 9.50
N LYS A 117 8.03 -7.95 9.65
CA LYS A 117 8.06 -8.60 10.97
C LYS A 117 9.40 -8.46 11.68
N LYS A 118 10.50 -8.36 10.91
CA LYS A 118 11.87 -8.35 11.43
C LYS A 118 12.54 -6.97 11.39
N HIS A 119 12.09 -6.07 10.51
CA HIS A 119 12.74 -4.79 10.25
C HIS A 119 11.77 -3.62 10.33
N ASP A 120 12.33 -2.41 10.54
CA ASP A 120 11.58 -1.16 10.58
C ASP A 120 11.31 -0.60 9.17
N PHE A 121 10.27 0.21 9.02
CA PHE A 121 9.98 0.95 7.77
C PHE A 121 11.02 2.01 7.41
N LYS A 122 11.97 2.30 8.30
CA LYS A 122 13.05 3.28 8.06
C LYS A 122 13.85 2.99 6.80
N VAL A 123 14.09 1.71 6.48
CA VAL A 123 14.82 1.30 5.27
C VAL A 123 14.14 1.83 4.01
N PHE A 124 12.80 1.76 3.96
CA PHE A 124 12.02 2.29 2.83
C PHE A 124 12.09 3.82 2.75
N GLY A 125 12.13 4.50 3.90
CA GLY A 125 12.31 5.95 3.96
C GLY A 125 13.66 6.39 3.40
N TRP A 126 14.74 5.76 3.78
CA TRP A 126 16.08 6.03 3.26
C TRP A 126 16.19 5.77 1.77
N TYR A 127 15.69 4.63 1.30
CA TYR A 127 15.63 4.32 -0.12
C TYR A 127 14.94 5.41 -0.93
N ARG A 128 13.79 5.91 -0.46
CA ARG A 128 13.05 6.98 -1.15
C ARG A 128 13.79 8.31 -1.17
N ILE A 129 14.50 8.65 -0.10
CA ILE A 129 15.32 9.88 -0.03
C ILE A 129 16.46 9.79 -1.04
N VAL A 130 17.21 8.68 -1.07
CA VAL A 130 18.31 8.47 -2.02
C VAL A 130 17.80 8.52 -3.45
N LEU A 131 16.70 7.81 -3.74
CA LEU A 131 16.09 7.81 -5.07
C LEU A 131 15.62 9.20 -5.48
N GLY A 132 15.00 9.96 -4.57
CA GLY A 132 14.57 11.34 -4.83
C GLY A 132 15.73 12.27 -5.18
N ILE A 133 16.84 12.17 -4.45
CA ILE A 133 18.07 12.93 -4.72
C ILE A 133 18.62 12.56 -6.09
N LEU A 134 18.72 11.27 -6.41
CA LEU A 134 19.21 10.80 -7.72
C LEU A 134 18.36 11.32 -8.87
N VAL A 135 17.02 11.26 -8.74
CA VAL A 135 16.10 11.75 -9.79
C VAL A 135 16.27 13.26 -10.01
N VAL A 136 16.44 14.03 -8.94
CA VAL A 136 16.67 15.49 -9.04
C VAL A 136 17.99 15.78 -9.74
N LEU A 137 19.07 15.03 -9.38
CA LEU A 137 20.40 15.21 -10.00
C LEU A 137 20.43 14.82 -11.48
N ILE A 138 19.69 13.78 -11.89
CA ILE A 138 19.65 13.35 -13.29
C ILE A 138 18.81 14.29 -14.15
N LYS A 139 17.81 14.97 -13.56
CA LYS A 139 16.90 15.85 -14.27
C LYS A 139 17.37 17.31 -14.30
N SER A 140 18.41 17.65 -13.53
CA SER A 140 19.06 18.95 -13.54
C SER A 140 20.15 19.00 -14.61
#